data_0abcf9edff1345641ee2775f9da64a85
#
_entry.id   0abcf9edff1345641ee2775f9da64a85
#
_cell.length_a   1.000
_cell.length_b   1.000
_cell.length_c   1.000
_cell.angle_alpha   90.00
_cell.angle_beta   90.00
_cell.angle_gamma   90.00
#
_symmetry.space_group_name_H-M   'P 1'
#
loop_
_entity.id
_entity.type
_entity.pdbx_description
1 polymer ?
#
loop_
_entity_poly.entity_id
_entity_poly.type
_entity_poly.pdbx_seq_one_letter_code
_entity_poly.pdbx_strand_id
1 'polypeptide(L)'
;AAMEVIESATQTIDVLFYIISDDDTGNHVVDALTEKARNGVKVRLLMDRLGTLRGPSKAVKALRKAGGEVLFFSPILQLPSSGHLNLRNHRKMIIADHARVFSGGMNIGEHYMSDHPHSDHWVDLAFTLEGQSVQTFCDVFRSDWEVACGEDVDHITTPAPTTAGNATVQLIPSGPDIVEDPLHDGIIRALHLAKTRIWIATPYFV
;
A
#
# COMPACT_ATOMS: atom_id res chain seq x y z
N ALA A 1 -14.04 -0.92 4.73
CA ALA A 1 -13.28 0.03 3.89
C ALA A 1 -12.32 -0.70 2.93
N ALA A 2 -11.29 -1.43 3.42
CA ALA A 2 -10.34 -2.14 2.53
C ALA A 2 -11.07 -3.13 1.60
N MET A 3 -11.91 -3.99 2.14
CA MET A 3 -12.72 -4.95 1.38
C MET A 3 -13.66 -4.27 0.38
N GLU A 4 -14.29 -3.17 0.75
CA GLU A 4 -15.16 -2.41 -0.16
C GLU A 4 -14.39 -1.87 -1.38
N VAL A 5 -13.13 -1.46 -1.20
CA VAL A 5 -12.29 -1.05 -2.33
C VAL A 5 -11.97 -2.23 -3.22
N ILE A 6 -11.60 -3.39 -2.67
CA ILE A 6 -11.36 -4.61 -3.43
C ILE A 6 -12.64 -5.04 -4.18
N GLU A 7 -13.78 -5.05 -3.50
CA GLU A 7 -15.07 -5.46 -4.06
C GLU A 7 -15.54 -4.53 -5.19
N SER A 8 -15.21 -3.24 -5.12
CA SER A 8 -15.59 -2.25 -6.13
C SER A 8 -14.84 -2.41 -7.46
N ALA A 9 -13.68 -3.06 -7.47
CA ALA A 9 -12.83 -3.17 -8.65
C ALA A 9 -13.46 -4.03 -9.75
N THR A 10 -13.38 -3.55 -10.98
CA THR A 10 -13.90 -4.20 -12.18
C THR A 10 -12.84 -4.48 -13.24
N GLN A 11 -11.71 -3.77 -13.20
CA GLN A 11 -10.64 -3.88 -14.21
C GLN A 11 -9.29 -4.19 -13.58
N THR A 12 -8.87 -3.43 -12.55
CA THR A 12 -7.54 -3.55 -11.96
C THR A 12 -7.58 -3.44 -10.45
N ILE A 13 -6.71 -4.18 -9.76
CA ILE A 13 -6.42 -4.00 -8.34
C ILE A 13 -4.91 -4.03 -8.14
N ASP A 14 -4.38 -2.93 -7.61
CA ASP A 14 -2.99 -2.80 -7.23
C ASP A 14 -2.87 -2.76 -5.71
N VAL A 15 -2.11 -3.69 -5.15
CA VAL A 15 -1.99 -3.86 -3.70
C VAL A 15 -0.52 -3.80 -3.30
N LEU A 16 -0.20 -2.92 -2.35
CA LEU A 16 1.12 -2.83 -1.74
C LEU A 16 1.00 -2.82 -0.23
N PHE A 17 1.65 -3.78 0.44
CA PHE A 17 1.71 -3.83 1.90
C PHE A 17 3.06 -4.30 2.41
N TYR A 18 3.46 -3.73 3.55
CA TYR A 18 4.64 -4.19 4.25
C TYR A 18 4.40 -5.56 4.90
N ILE A 19 3.25 -5.74 5.59
CA ILE A 19 2.85 -7.01 6.20
C ILE A 19 1.48 -7.43 5.71
N ILE A 20 1.37 -8.69 5.28
CA ILE A 20 0.12 -9.44 5.19
C ILE A 20 0.32 -10.68 6.06
N SER A 21 -0.43 -10.79 7.15
CA SER A 21 -0.30 -11.87 8.12
C SER A 21 -0.90 -13.18 7.60
N ASP A 22 -0.38 -14.31 8.07
CA ASP A 22 -1.00 -15.63 7.84
C ASP A 22 -2.02 -15.92 8.96
N ASP A 23 -3.09 -15.13 8.97
CA ASP A 23 -4.23 -15.22 9.88
C ASP A 23 -5.54 -15.13 9.08
N ASP A 24 -6.69 -15.21 9.75
CA ASP A 24 -7.98 -15.21 9.05
C ASP A 24 -8.20 -13.92 8.25
N THR A 25 -7.81 -12.78 8.78
CA THR A 25 -7.92 -11.47 8.10
C THR A 25 -7.02 -11.40 6.87
N GLY A 26 -5.75 -11.81 6.99
CA GLY A 26 -4.80 -11.79 5.88
C GLY A 26 -5.21 -12.77 4.78
N ASN A 27 -5.63 -13.98 5.15
CA ASN A 27 -6.13 -14.98 4.21
C ASN A 27 -7.40 -14.50 3.52
N HIS A 28 -8.36 -13.91 4.23
CA HIS A 28 -9.60 -13.37 3.67
C HIS A 28 -9.33 -12.30 2.59
N VAL A 29 -8.41 -11.39 2.84
CA VAL A 29 -8.03 -10.35 1.85
C VAL A 29 -7.41 -10.99 0.60
N VAL A 30 -6.46 -11.92 0.76
CA VAL A 30 -5.82 -12.57 -0.40
C VAL A 30 -6.79 -13.48 -1.16
N ASP A 31 -7.75 -14.10 -0.48
CA ASP A 31 -8.81 -14.89 -1.12
C ASP A 31 -9.75 -14.00 -1.93
N ALA A 32 -10.11 -12.81 -1.45
CA ALA A 32 -10.89 -11.83 -2.22
C ALA A 32 -10.15 -11.37 -3.49
N LEU A 33 -8.86 -11.10 -3.38
CA LEU A 33 -8.00 -10.79 -4.54
C LEU A 33 -7.95 -11.96 -5.54
N THR A 34 -7.90 -13.19 -5.03
CA THR A 34 -7.92 -14.42 -5.85
C THR A 34 -9.22 -14.56 -6.63
N GLU A 35 -10.35 -14.27 -5.98
CA GLU A 35 -11.65 -14.30 -6.64
C GLU A 35 -11.78 -13.23 -7.73
N LYS A 36 -11.27 -12.02 -7.47
CA LYS A 36 -11.19 -10.96 -8.48
C LYS A 36 -10.34 -11.38 -9.68
N ALA A 37 -9.19 -11.98 -9.46
CA ALA A 37 -8.34 -12.48 -10.53
C ALA A 37 -9.03 -13.58 -11.38
N ARG A 38 -9.75 -14.51 -10.73
CA ARG A 38 -10.56 -15.53 -11.43
C ARG A 38 -11.65 -14.93 -12.31
N ASN A 39 -12.21 -13.79 -11.89
CA ASN A 39 -13.24 -13.06 -12.63
C ASN A 39 -12.67 -12.09 -13.67
N GLY A 40 -11.38 -12.18 -13.98
CA GLY A 40 -10.73 -11.43 -15.05
C GLY A 40 -10.24 -10.03 -14.68
N VAL A 41 -10.31 -9.65 -13.39
CA VAL A 41 -9.70 -8.41 -12.91
C VAL A 41 -8.18 -8.59 -12.87
N LYS A 42 -7.42 -7.64 -13.40
CA LYS A 42 -5.96 -7.65 -13.32
C LYS A 42 -5.53 -7.32 -11.90
N VAL A 43 -4.97 -8.28 -11.19
CA VAL A 43 -4.53 -8.14 -9.79
C VAL A 43 -3.01 -8.17 -9.72
N ARG A 44 -2.42 -7.11 -9.12
CA ARG A 44 -0.99 -7.01 -8.80
C ARG A 44 -0.82 -6.85 -7.29
N LEU A 45 -0.04 -7.74 -6.70
CA LEU A 45 0.26 -7.74 -5.27
C LEU A 45 1.76 -7.57 -5.06
N LEU A 46 2.16 -6.47 -4.45
CA LEU A 46 3.52 -6.18 -4.04
C LEU A 46 3.64 -6.24 -2.52
N MET A 47 4.55 -7.06 -2.02
CA MET A 47 4.80 -7.24 -0.59
C MET A 47 6.26 -7.01 -0.26
N ASP A 48 6.56 -6.49 0.93
CA ASP A 48 7.94 -6.50 1.40
C ASP A 48 8.36 -7.92 1.80
N ARG A 49 9.52 -8.36 1.34
CA ARG A 49 9.99 -9.73 1.58
C ARG A 49 10.22 -10.04 3.06
N LEU A 50 10.71 -9.08 3.83
CA LEU A 50 10.97 -9.28 5.25
C LEU A 50 9.68 -9.23 6.07
N GLY A 51 8.82 -8.26 5.77
CA GLY A 51 7.53 -8.10 6.45
C GLY A 51 6.60 -9.31 6.26
N THR A 52 6.76 -10.05 5.15
CA THR A 52 5.93 -11.20 4.81
C THR A 52 6.62 -12.55 4.93
N LEU A 53 7.73 -12.66 5.68
CA LEU A 53 8.39 -13.95 5.95
C LEU A 53 7.44 -15.01 6.54
N ARG A 54 6.44 -14.57 7.29
CA ARG A 54 5.37 -15.39 7.87
C ARG A 54 4.01 -15.10 7.22
N GLY A 55 4.01 -14.66 5.97
CA GLY A 55 2.79 -14.31 5.26
C GLY A 55 2.02 -15.53 4.73
N PRO A 56 0.79 -15.32 4.20
CA PRO A 56 -0.16 -16.35 3.80
C PRO A 56 0.26 -17.08 2.52
N SER A 57 1.30 -17.89 2.61
CA SER A 57 1.97 -18.52 1.46
C SER A 57 1.04 -19.41 0.61
N LYS A 58 0.04 -20.04 1.22
CA LYS A 58 -0.96 -20.86 0.51
C LYS A 58 -1.93 -19.98 -0.29
N ALA A 59 -2.46 -18.93 0.32
CA ALA A 59 -3.37 -17.98 -0.34
C ALA A 59 -2.64 -17.25 -1.49
N VAL A 60 -1.40 -16.81 -1.28
CA VAL A 60 -0.56 -16.20 -2.33
C VAL A 60 -0.32 -17.16 -3.51
N LYS A 61 -0.10 -18.45 -3.26
CA LYS A 61 0.00 -19.46 -4.34
C LYS A 61 -1.32 -19.61 -5.10
N ALA A 62 -2.46 -19.54 -4.41
CA ALA A 62 -3.77 -19.60 -5.04
C ALA A 62 -4.02 -18.39 -5.92
N LEU A 63 -3.65 -17.19 -5.47
CA LEU A 63 -3.72 -15.94 -6.24
C LEU A 63 -2.90 -16.05 -7.54
N ARG A 64 -1.66 -16.52 -7.47
CA ARG A 64 -0.83 -16.74 -8.68
C ARG A 64 -1.45 -17.73 -9.64
N LYS A 65 -2.04 -18.82 -9.15
CA LYS A 65 -2.75 -19.81 -9.99
C LYS A 65 -4.00 -19.24 -10.65
N ALA A 66 -4.62 -18.24 -10.04
CA ALA A 66 -5.77 -17.52 -10.58
C ALA A 66 -5.39 -16.45 -11.62
N GLY A 67 -4.10 -16.24 -11.88
CA GLY A 67 -3.59 -15.24 -12.81
C GLY A 67 -3.15 -13.92 -12.16
N GLY A 68 -3.18 -13.82 -10.84
CA GLY A 68 -2.66 -12.65 -10.13
C GLY A 68 -1.13 -12.59 -10.17
N GLU A 69 -0.61 -11.40 -10.40
CA GLU A 69 0.82 -11.12 -10.38
C GLU A 69 1.26 -10.79 -8.95
N VAL A 70 2.30 -11.48 -8.45
CA VAL A 70 2.79 -11.27 -7.08
C VAL A 70 4.29 -11.09 -7.10
N LEU A 71 4.74 -9.93 -6.63
CA LEU A 71 6.15 -9.58 -6.49
C LEU A 71 6.51 -9.29 -5.03
N PHE A 72 7.82 -9.28 -4.77
CA PHE A 72 8.37 -8.92 -3.47
C PHE A 72 9.35 -7.76 -3.64
N PHE A 73 9.09 -6.69 -2.89
CA PHE A 73 10.02 -5.57 -2.78
C PHE A 73 11.24 -5.98 -1.95
N SER A 74 12.39 -5.48 -2.34
CA SER A 74 13.71 -5.76 -1.75
C SER A 74 14.28 -7.13 -2.05
N PRO A 75 15.31 -7.19 -2.88
CA PRO A 75 16.16 -8.36 -3.00
C PRO A 75 16.96 -8.54 -1.71
N ILE A 76 16.87 -9.72 -1.09
CA ILE A 76 17.70 -10.10 0.08
C ILE A 76 19.20 -10.10 -0.27
N LEU A 77 19.59 -9.95 -1.54
CA LEU A 77 20.91 -10.23 -2.10
C LEU A 77 21.63 -9.05 -2.74
N GLN A 78 21.22 -7.82 -2.54
CA GLN A 78 22.14 -6.73 -2.83
C GLN A 78 23.12 -6.61 -1.67
N LEU A 79 24.35 -7.11 -1.91
CA LEU A 79 25.49 -6.93 -1.02
C LEU A 79 25.66 -5.46 -0.66
N PRO A 80 25.98 -5.14 0.59
CA PRO A 80 26.05 -3.75 1.07
C PRO A 80 27.31 -3.07 0.56
N SER A 81 27.31 -2.60 -0.69
CA SER A 81 28.36 -1.68 -1.15
C SER A 81 28.10 -0.22 -0.77
N SER A 82 26.96 0.09 -0.17
CA SER A 82 26.58 1.50 0.10
C SER A 82 25.68 1.74 1.33
N GLY A 83 25.77 0.95 2.38
CA GLY A 83 25.20 1.32 3.68
C GLY A 83 23.66 1.31 3.81
N HIS A 84 22.90 0.92 2.82
CA HIS A 84 21.43 1.01 2.79
C HIS A 84 20.70 -0.33 3.09
N LEU A 85 21.22 -1.14 3.99
CA LEU A 85 20.64 -2.45 4.38
C LEU A 85 19.24 -2.38 5.03
N ASN A 86 18.79 -1.20 5.42
CA ASN A 86 17.53 -1.01 6.17
C ASN A 86 16.39 -0.41 5.34
N LEU A 87 16.58 -0.24 4.04
CA LEU A 87 15.55 0.36 3.20
C LEU A 87 14.42 -0.65 2.97
N ARG A 88 13.27 -0.41 3.59
CA ARG A 88 12.05 -1.22 3.51
C ARG A 88 10.93 -0.40 2.90
N ASN A 89 10.10 -1.06 2.09
CA ASN A 89 8.89 -0.43 1.60
C ASN A 89 7.79 -0.55 2.66
N HIS A 90 7.58 0.53 3.39
CA HIS A 90 6.58 0.60 4.46
C HIS A 90 5.23 1.15 3.99
N ARG A 91 5.07 1.40 2.70
CA ARG A 91 3.84 1.89 2.10
C ARG A 91 2.73 0.85 2.20
N LYS A 92 1.50 1.30 2.30
CA LYS A 92 0.32 0.45 2.42
C LYS A 92 -0.80 1.06 1.60
N MET A 93 -1.23 0.36 0.55
CA MET A 93 -2.30 0.82 -0.30
C MET A 93 -2.99 -0.31 -1.04
N ILE A 94 -4.27 -0.11 -1.32
CA ILE A 94 -5.08 -0.88 -2.26
C ILE A 94 -5.69 0.12 -3.22
N ILE A 95 -5.43 -0.03 -4.51
CA ILE A 95 -5.94 0.85 -5.55
C ILE A 95 -6.85 0.04 -6.46
N ALA A 96 -8.12 0.45 -6.58
CA ALA A 96 -9.09 -0.17 -7.46
C ALA A 96 -9.32 0.71 -8.69
N ASP A 97 -9.21 0.12 -9.88
CA ASP A 97 -9.50 0.72 -11.19
C ASP A 97 -8.83 2.09 -11.38
N HIS A 98 -7.71 2.36 -10.69
CA HIS A 98 -7.00 3.65 -10.62
C HIS A 98 -7.91 4.85 -10.25
N ALA A 99 -9.06 4.59 -9.66
CA ALA A 99 -10.08 5.58 -9.34
C ALA A 99 -10.32 5.72 -7.84
N ARG A 100 -10.02 4.68 -7.07
CA ARG A 100 -10.25 4.63 -5.62
C ARG A 100 -9.07 4.00 -4.91
N VAL A 101 -8.63 4.59 -3.81
CA VAL A 101 -7.54 4.07 -2.98
C VAL A 101 -7.97 3.91 -1.53
N PHE A 102 -7.55 2.82 -0.91
CA PHE A 102 -7.46 2.65 0.55
C PHE A 102 -5.98 2.75 0.94
N SER A 103 -5.67 3.57 1.95
CA SER A 103 -4.30 3.72 2.45
C SER A 103 -4.30 4.13 3.92
N GLY A 104 -3.13 4.08 4.56
CA GLY A 104 -2.95 4.46 5.97
C GLY A 104 -1.76 3.78 6.63
N GLY A 105 -1.74 3.73 7.96
CA GLY A 105 -0.71 3.09 8.75
C GLY A 105 -0.90 1.58 8.91
N MET A 106 -2.13 1.07 8.76
CA MET A 106 -2.53 -0.30 9.07
C MET A 106 -1.91 -1.31 8.09
N ASN A 107 -1.35 -2.39 8.62
CA ASN A 107 -1.06 -3.58 7.83
C ASN A 107 -2.30 -4.51 7.72
N ILE A 108 -2.21 -5.57 6.92
CA ILE A 108 -3.27 -6.56 6.81
C ILE A 108 -3.01 -7.70 7.79
N GLY A 109 -3.93 -7.90 8.72
CA GLY A 109 -3.89 -8.95 9.74
C GLY A 109 -4.81 -8.63 10.91
N GLU A 110 -5.07 -9.63 11.76
CA GLU A 110 -6.02 -9.53 12.88
C GLU A 110 -5.65 -8.44 13.88
N HIS A 111 -4.37 -8.21 14.14
CA HIS A 111 -3.92 -7.14 15.03
C HIS A 111 -4.22 -5.72 14.52
N TYR A 112 -4.50 -5.56 13.23
CA TYR A 112 -4.72 -4.26 12.59
C TYR A 112 -6.15 -4.05 12.10
N MET A 113 -6.79 -5.08 11.53
CA MET A 113 -8.04 -4.94 10.76
C MET A 113 -9.14 -5.92 11.20
N SER A 114 -9.01 -6.57 12.36
CA SER A 114 -10.04 -7.49 12.84
C SER A 114 -11.30 -6.74 13.28
N ASP A 115 -12.46 -7.31 12.98
CA ASP A 115 -13.75 -6.88 13.52
C ASP A 115 -13.92 -7.25 15.01
N HIS A 116 -13.04 -8.10 15.53
CA HIS A 116 -13.03 -8.51 16.92
C HIS A 116 -11.92 -7.79 17.69
N PRO A 117 -12.28 -6.93 18.68
CA PRO A 117 -11.28 -6.25 19.47
C PRO A 117 -10.53 -7.25 20.35
N HIS A 118 -9.25 -7.45 20.07
CA HIS A 118 -8.29 -8.13 20.93
C HIS A 118 -7.60 -7.12 21.83
N SER A 119 -7.13 -7.56 23.00
CA SER A 119 -6.42 -6.70 23.97
C SER A 119 -5.14 -6.07 23.42
N ASP A 120 -4.59 -6.65 22.36
CA ASP A 120 -3.36 -6.27 21.67
C ASP A 120 -3.62 -5.71 20.25
N HIS A 121 -4.86 -5.28 19.98
CA HIS A 121 -5.22 -4.64 18.71
C HIS A 121 -4.60 -3.24 18.61
N TRP A 122 -3.94 -2.98 17.50
CA TRP A 122 -3.32 -1.68 17.23
C TRP A 122 -4.38 -0.64 16.89
N VAL A 123 -4.29 0.53 17.52
CA VAL A 123 -5.10 1.68 17.17
C VAL A 123 -4.34 2.47 16.11
N ASP A 124 -4.83 2.47 14.90
CA ASP A 124 -4.20 3.10 13.74
C ASP A 124 -5.24 3.78 12.87
N LEU A 125 -4.82 4.53 11.88
CA LEU A 125 -5.68 5.28 10.98
C LEU A 125 -5.52 4.80 9.53
N ALA A 126 -6.66 4.59 8.88
CA ALA A 126 -6.74 4.41 7.44
C ALA A 126 -7.81 5.29 6.83
N PHE A 127 -7.72 5.54 5.54
CA PHE A 127 -8.67 6.34 4.79
C PHE A 127 -8.94 5.75 3.41
N THR A 128 -10.04 6.14 2.81
CA THR A 128 -10.31 5.95 1.39
C THR A 128 -10.32 7.30 0.70
N LEU A 129 -9.84 7.32 -0.55
CA LEU A 129 -9.77 8.51 -1.38
C LEU A 129 -10.25 8.19 -2.79
N GLU A 130 -10.96 9.14 -3.38
CA GLU A 130 -11.38 9.14 -4.78
C GLU A 130 -11.00 10.48 -5.42
N GLY A 131 -10.90 10.52 -6.74
CA GLY A 131 -10.60 11.75 -7.48
C GLY A 131 -9.15 11.83 -7.95
N GLN A 132 -8.74 13.02 -8.40
CA GLN A 132 -7.46 13.23 -9.08
C GLN A 132 -6.21 12.80 -8.29
N SER A 133 -6.26 12.91 -6.95
CA SER A 133 -5.13 12.55 -6.09
C SER A 133 -4.80 11.05 -6.11
N VAL A 134 -5.73 10.19 -6.56
CA VAL A 134 -5.48 8.75 -6.72
C VAL A 134 -4.38 8.50 -7.74
N GLN A 135 -4.23 9.35 -8.75
CA GLN A 135 -3.15 9.21 -9.73
C GLN A 135 -1.76 9.21 -9.10
N THR A 136 -1.53 10.04 -8.08
CA THR A 136 -0.24 10.06 -7.38
C THR A 136 0.04 8.73 -6.65
N PHE A 137 -0.99 8.07 -6.11
CA PHE A 137 -0.84 6.73 -5.53
C PHE A 137 -0.52 5.69 -6.61
N CYS A 138 -1.15 5.79 -7.78
CA CYS A 138 -0.85 4.92 -8.92
C CYS A 138 0.61 5.09 -9.38
N ASP A 139 1.11 6.33 -9.43
CA ASP A 139 2.49 6.63 -9.83
C ASP A 139 3.49 6.04 -8.83
N VAL A 140 3.21 6.16 -7.53
CA VAL A 140 4.04 5.56 -6.47
C VAL A 140 4.02 4.02 -6.56
N PHE A 141 2.84 3.40 -6.72
CA PHE A 141 2.74 1.95 -6.87
C PHE A 141 3.53 1.46 -8.10
N ARG A 142 3.39 2.16 -9.23
CA ARG A 142 4.10 1.81 -10.46
C ARG A 142 5.62 1.86 -10.24
N SER A 143 6.15 2.94 -9.67
CA SER A 143 7.58 3.06 -9.36
C SER A 143 8.08 1.92 -8.47
N ASP A 144 7.32 1.57 -7.42
CA ASP A 144 7.67 0.44 -6.55
C ASP A 144 7.61 -0.90 -7.29
N TRP A 145 6.65 -1.07 -8.20
CA TRP A 145 6.50 -2.27 -9.01
C TRP A 145 7.66 -2.42 -10.01
N GLU A 146 8.02 -1.35 -10.70
CA GLU A 146 9.16 -1.30 -11.63
C GLU A 146 10.48 -1.67 -10.92
N VAL A 147 10.70 -1.13 -9.74
CA VAL A 147 11.86 -1.51 -8.90
C VAL A 147 11.84 -3.00 -8.54
N ALA A 148 10.66 -3.56 -8.27
CA ALA A 148 10.53 -4.95 -7.87
C ALA A 148 10.66 -5.95 -9.03
N CYS A 149 10.19 -5.61 -10.24
CA CYS A 149 10.32 -6.47 -11.41
C CYS A 149 11.62 -6.23 -12.20
N GLY A 150 12.25 -5.06 -12.06
CA GLY A 150 13.45 -4.68 -12.80
C GLY A 150 13.19 -4.28 -14.27
N GLU A 151 11.94 -4.01 -14.62
CA GLU A 151 11.49 -3.66 -15.96
C GLU A 151 10.57 -2.45 -15.91
N ASP A 152 10.63 -1.60 -16.95
CA ASP A 152 9.64 -0.52 -17.11
C ASP A 152 8.26 -1.12 -17.40
N VAL A 153 7.25 -0.62 -16.72
CA VAL A 153 5.87 -1.06 -16.92
C VAL A 153 5.12 0.00 -17.72
N ASP A 154 4.43 -0.45 -18.76
CA ASP A 154 3.60 0.44 -19.57
C ASP A 154 2.71 1.33 -18.70
N HIS A 155 2.73 2.63 -19.03
CA HIS A 155 1.87 3.61 -18.37
C HIS A 155 0.41 3.19 -18.52
N ILE A 156 -0.19 2.77 -17.43
CA ILE A 156 -1.63 2.62 -17.39
C ILE A 156 -2.20 4.04 -17.33
N THR A 157 -2.49 4.59 -18.52
CA THR A 157 -3.19 5.86 -18.63
C THR A 157 -4.63 5.64 -18.20
N THR A 158 -4.92 6.02 -16.97
CA THR A 158 -6.28 6.07 -16.48
C THR A 158 -6.95 7.36 -17.01
N PRO A 159 -8.20 7.31 -17.47
CA PRO A 159 -8.95 8.54 -17.68
C PRO A 159 -8.93 9.33 -16.37
N ALA A 160 -8.67 10.63 -16.45
CA ALA A 160 -8.64 11.49 -15.28
C ALA A 160 -9.93 11.29 -14.47
N PRO A 161 -9.87 10.85 -13.22
CA PRO A 161 -11.06 10.63 -12.44
C PRO A 161 -11.82 11.96 -12.30
N THR A 162 -13.13 11.88 -12.40
CA THR A 162 -14.01 13.03 -12.12
C THR A 162 -13.75 13.54 -10.70
N THR A 163 -13.74 14.84 -10.51
CA THR A 163 -13.53 15.46 -9.20
C THR A 163 -14.53 14.89 -8.19
N ALA A 164 -14.05 14.20 -7.19
CA ALA A 164 -14.87 13.67 -6.11
C ALA A 164 -14.65 14.53 -4.85
N GLY A 165 -15.70 15.18 -4.38
CA GLY A 165 -15.64 15.98 -3.15
C GLY A 165 -14.88 17.31 -3.28
N ASN A 166 -14.59 17.93 -2.11
CA ASN A 166 -13.96 19.24 -1.98
C ASN A 166 -12.72 19.25 -1.06
N ALA A 167 -12.21 18.08 -0.70
CA ALA A 167 -11.01 17.98 0.12
C ALA A 167 -9.76 18.25 -0.73
N THR A 168 -8.85 19.08 -0.20
CA THR A 168 -7.51 19.24 -0.77
C THR A 168 -6.59 18.19 -0.19
N VAL A 169 -5.99 17.37 -1.04
CA VAL A 169 -5.09 16.27 -0.66
C VAL A 169 -3.77 16.43 -1.38
N GLN A 170 -2.68 16.25 -0.65
CA GLN A 170 -1.33 16.15 -1.19
C GLN A 170 -0.68 14.89 -0.64
N LEU A 171 -0.26 14.00 -1.53
CA LEU A 171 0.60 12.86 -1.19
C LEU A 171 2.07 13.33 -1.24
N ILE A 172 2.81 13.09 -0.18
CA ILE A 172 4.25 13.31 -0.13
C ILE A 172 4.90 11.93 0.04
N PRO A 173 5.34 11.28 -1.04
CA PRO A 173 5.95 9.99 -0.95
C PRO A 173 7.32 10.09 -0.27
N SER A 174 7.61 9.14 0.59
CA SER A 174 8.91 8.93 1.22
C SER A 174 9.22 7.44 1.13
N GLY A 175 10.48 7.08 1.03
CA GLY A 175 10.86 5.68 0.90
C GLY A 175 12.29 5.50 0.40
N PRO A 176 12.72 4.23 0.22
CA PRO A 176 14.09 3.90 -0.15
C PRO A 176 14.50 4.35 -1.55
N ASP A 177 13.55 4.69 -2.38
CA ASP A 177 13.67 5.16 -3.75
C ASP A 177 13.83 6.69 -3.87
N ILE A 178 13.68 7.41 -2.75
CA ILE A 178 13.71 8.88 -2.73
C ILE A 178 14.99 9.36 -2.04
N VAL A 179 15.84 10.06 -2.77
CA VAL A 179 17.17 10.51 -2.29
C VAL A 179 17.06 11.61 -1.25
N GLU A 180 16.05 12.49 -1.38
CA GLU A 180 15.74 13.57 -0.44
C GLU A 180 14.69 13.06 0.56
N ASP A 181 14.51 13.79 1.68
CA ASP A 181 13.45 13.48 2.65
C ASP A 181 12.30 14.51 2.58
N PRO A 182 11.47 14.45 1.53
CA PRO A 182 10.40 15.42 1.33
C PRO A 182 9.32 15.31 2.42
N LEU A 183 9.19 14.15 3.08
CA LEU A 183 8.25 14.00 4.19
C LEU A 183 8.74 14.78 5.41
N HIS A 184 10.02 14.69 5.77
CA HIS A 184 10.61 15.47 6.84
C HIS A 184 10.42 16.97 6.59
N ASP A 185 10.77 17.45 5.40
CA ASP A 185 10.63 18.85 5.03
C ASP A 185 9.17 19.30 5.05
N GLY A 186 8.24 18.45 4.58
CA GLY A 186 6.81 18.69 4.65
C GLY A 186 6.29 18.84 6.07
N ILE A 187 6.72 17.97 6.98
CA ILE A 187 6.38 18.01 8.40
C ILE A 187 6.92 19.30 9.04
N ILE A 188 8.21 19.58 8.88
CA ILE A 188 8.84 20.79 9.43
C ILE A 188 8.13 22.05 8.93
N ARG A 189 7.80 22.12 7.64
CA ARG A 189 7.05 23.23 7.07
C ARG A 189 5.65 23.35 7.68
N ALA A 190 4.94 22.25 7.85
CA ALA A 190 3.62 22.25 8.48
C ALA A 190 3.68 22.75 9.94
N LEU A 191 4.69 22.33 10.71
CA LEU A 191 4.93 22.78 12.07
C LEU A 191 5.16 24.30 12.11
N HIS A 192 5.96 24.85 11.22
CA HIS A 192 6.23 26.30 11.15
C HIS A 192 5.03 27.11 10.66
N LEU A 193 4.16 26.55 9.82
CA LEU A 193 2.99 27.25 9.27
C LEU A 193 1.78 27.23 10.21
N ALA A 194 1.75 26.34 11.18
CA ALA A 194 0.63 26.20 12.10
C ALA A 194 0.40 27.49 12.92
N LYS A 195 -0.86 27.95 12.99
CA LYS A 195 -1.23 29.20 13.68
C LYS A 195 -1.98 28.98 14.98
N THR A 196 -2.66 27.83 15.12
CA THR A 196 -3.57 27.61 16.24
C THR A 196 -3.15 26.42 17.09
N ARG A 197 -2.92 25.27 16.48
CA ARG A 197 -2.57 24.04 17.19
C ARG A 197 -1.90 23.03 16.27
N ILE A 198 -1.14 22.12 16.87
CA ILE A 198 -0.52 20.97 16.23
C ILE A 198 -0.90 19.75 17.07
N TRP A 199 -1.42 18.72 16.42
CA TRP A 199 -1.67 17.41 17.01
C TRP A 199 -0.87 16.37 16.25
N ILE A 200 -0.08 15.59 16.97
CA ILE A 200 0.72 14.51 16.41
C ILE A 200 0.37 13.24 17.18
N ALA A 201 -0.11 12.24 16.45
CA ALA A 201 -0.38 10.91 17.00
C ALA A 201 0.62 9.93 16.36
N THR A 202 1.59 9.48 17.13
CA THR A 202 2.62 8.54 16.67
C THR A 202 3.18 7.74 17.86
N PRO A 203 3.43 6.43 17.71
CA PRO A 203 4.16 5.66 18.72
C PRO A 203 5.68 5.84 18.62
N TYR A 204 6.19 6.54 17.59
CA TYR A 204 7.61 6.64 17.24
C TYR A 204 8.19 8.05 17.44
N PHE A 205 7.69 8.78 18.41
CA PHE A 205 8.24 10.10 18.71
C PHE A 205 9.54 9.94 19.54
N VAL A 206 10.67 10.16 18.90
CA VAL A 206 12.01 10.05 19.46
C VAL A 206 12.77 11.36 19.27
#